data_aff5d15284b1724c6db0ac64ab6c89ee
#
_entry.id   aff5d15284b1724c6db0ac64ab6c89ee
#
_cell.length_a   1.000
_cell.length_b   1.000
_cell.length_c   1.000
_cell.angle_alpha   90.00
_cell.angle_beta   90.00
_cell.angle_gamma   90.00
#
_symmetry.space_group_name_H-M   'P 1'
#
loop_
_entity.id
_entity.type
_entity.pdbx_description
1 polymer ?
#
loop_
_entity_poly.entity_id
_entity_poly.type
_entity_poly.pdbx_seq_one_letter_code
_entity_poly.pdbx_strand_id
1 'polypeptide(L)'
;MMTRLTGLDVSNASLYDGASALAEAVLMAVRAHKTSRRVLVPKTVHPIYRRVVDTTVRNQNIDLVELDYDPATGKTVLPADPGSFAGLAIPQPNFFGVLEDVHAMTDWAHEKGALAIALVNPTTLAVLEAPGKWGTKGADIAVGEGQPLGAPMASGGPYFGFMCCRQDFVRQMPGRVVGRTVDLDGKPGFTLTLQAREQHIRRSKATSNICTNQGLVVTAATQYMALLGPQGLAKVASNSHAGTVALAEKLAAIPGVTRAFASPFFHEAVLKLNDNAKDVLRALRAQGILGGLDISGWFPELGQAILVCVTETKTAA
;
A
#
# COMPACT_ATOMS: atom_id res chain seq x y z
N MET A 1 17.66 -0.03 0.48
CA MET A 1 16.80 1.09 0.91
C MET A 1 15.45 0.58 1.39
N MET A 2 14.66 -0.09 0.54
CA MET A 2 13.32 -0.55 0.91
C MET A 2 13.28 -1.45 2.15
N THR A 3 14.21 -2.38 2.31
CA THR A 3 14.32 -3.22 3.52
C THR A 3 14.50 -2.41 4.80
N ARG A 4 15.29 -1.32 4.75
CA ARG A 4 15.45 -0.41 5.91
C ARG A 4 14.20 0.39 6.20
N LEU A 5 13.49 0.81 5.15
CA LEU A 5 12.26 1.61 5.27
C LEU A 5 11.11 0.76 5.82
N THR A 6 10.99 -0.49 5.35
CA THR A 6 9.92 -1.42 5.78
C THR A 6 10.28 -2.22 7.05
N GLY A 7 11.55 -2.26 7.45
CA GLY A 7 12.01 -3.10 8.56
C GLY A 7 11.99 -4.60 8.26
N LEU A 8 11.89 -4.99 6.98
CA LEU A 8 11.87 -6.40 6.52
C LEU A 8 13.21 -6.79 5.89
N ASP A 9 13.43 -8.09 5.72
CA ASP A 9 14.76 -8.63 5.41
C ASP A 9 15.11 -8.55 3.92
N VAL A 10 14.15 -8.81 3.04
CA VAL A 10 14.36 -8.96 1.60
C VAL A 10 13.42 -8.05 0.82
N SER A 11 13.94 -7.42 -0.23
CA SER A 11 13.15 -6.68 -1.23
C SER A 11 13.41 -7.28 -2.62
N ASN A 12 12.36 -7.47 -3.42
CA ASN A 12 12.53 -7.75 -4.84
C ASN A 12 12.97 -6.47 -5.60
N ALA A 13 13.30 -6.63 -6.88
CA ALA A 13 13.69 -5.50 -7.70
C ALA A 13 12.54 -4.50 -7.89
N SER A 14 11.34 -4.98 -8.27
CA SER A 14 10.07 -4.23 -8.28
C SER A 14 8.92 -5.13 -8.74
N LEU A 15 7.72 -4.56 -8.72
CA LEU A 15 6.49 -5.06 -9.34
C LEU A 15 5.93 -3.97 -10.26
N TYR A 16 4.79 -4.21 -10.93
CA TYR A 16 4.26 -3.25 -11.91
C TYR A 16 3.68 -2.00 -11.27
N ASP A 17 2.86 -2.18 -10.23
CA ASP A 17 2.24 -1.11 -9.44
C ASP A 17 1.82 -1.66 -8.06
N GLY A 18 1.26 -0.79 -7.21
CA GLY A 18 0.83 -1.18 -5.86
C GLY A 18 -0.32 -2.18 -5.85
N ALA A 19 -1.24 -2.11 -6.80
CA ALA A 19 -2.35 -3.04 -6.89
C ALA A 19 -1.88 -4.45 -7.28
N SER A 20 -0.99 -4.56 -8.28
CA SER A 20 -0.33 -5.81 -8.65
C SER A 20 0.53 -6.35 -7.51
N ALA A 21 1.19 -5.47 -6.77
CA ALA A 21 1.98 -5.86 -5.60
C ALA A 21 1.11 -6.50 -4.52
N LEU A 22 -0.08 -5.96 -4.24
CA LEU A 22 -1.03 -6.57 -3.32
C LEU A 22 -1.53 -7.92 -3.84
N ALA A 23 -1.85 -8.04 -5.13
CA ALA A 23 -2.27 -9.30 -5.74
C ALA A 23 -1.19 -10.39 -5.60
N GLU A 24 0.06 -10.06 -5.86
CA GLU A 24 1.19 -10.97 -5.68
C GLU A 24 1.42 -11.34 -4.20
N ALA A 25 1.19 -10.42 -3.27
CA ALA A 25 1.25 -10.70 -1.83
C ALA A 25 0.15 -11.68 -1.40
N VAL A 26 -1.07 -11.53 -1.92
CA VAL A 26 -2.17 -12.49 -1.70
C VAL A 26 -1.80 -13.88 -2.23
N LEU A 27 -1.30 -13.96 -3.45
CA LEU A 27 -0.82 -15.22 -4.03
C LEU A 27 0.32 -15.85 -3.20
N MET A 28 1.24 -15.02 -2.72
CA MET A 28 2.36 -15.44 -1.88
C MET A 28 1.88 -15.96 -0.52
N ALA A 29 0.93 -15.28 0.13
CA ALA A 29 0.37 -15.70 1.40
C ALA A 29 -0.33 -17.07 1.28
N VAL A 30 -1.15 -17.27 0.25
CA VAL A 30 -1.81 -18.56 -0.01
C VAL A 30 -0.79 -19.69 -0.26
N ARG A 31 0.28 -19.43 -1.00
CA ARG A 31 1.36 -20.43 -1.22
C ARG A 31 2.11 -20.76 0.06
N ALA A 32 2.35 -19.78 0.92
CA ALA A 32 3.07 -19.96 2.17
C ALA A 32 2.23 -20.69 3.23
N HIS A 33 0.96 -20.36 3.34
CA HIS A 33 0.03 -20.92 4.33
C HIS A 33 -0.36 -22.37 4.05
N LYS A 34 -0.48 -22.77 2.78
CA LYS A 34 -0.73 -24.14 2.26
C LYS A 34 -2.10 -24.77 2.56
N THR A 35 -2.78 -24.38 3.64
CA THR A 35 -4.05 -25.03 4.08
C THR A 35 -5.29 -24.19 3.80
N SER A 36 -5.19 -22.88 3.80
CA SER A 36 -6.30 -21.97 3.47
C SER A 36 -6.05 -21.23 2.17
N ARG A 37 -7.11 -21.01 1.42
CA ARG A 37 -7.12 -20.18 0.21
C ARG A 37 -7.96 -18.91 0.37
N ARG A 38 -8.36 -18.61 1.59
CA ARG A 38 -9.08 -17.37 1.94
C ARG A 38 -8.09 -16.30 2.34
N VAL A 39 -8.32 -15.06 1.91
CA VAL A 39 -7.54 -13.89 2.32
C VAL A 39 -8.51 -12.78 2.69
N LEU A 40 -8.27 -12.16 3.84
CA LEU A 40 -9.10 -11.07 4.33
C LEU A 40 -8.56 -9.75 3.78
N VAL A 41 -9.45 -9.00 3.11
CA VAL A 41 -9.11 -7.71 2.50
C VAL A 41 -10.12 -6.66 2.95
N PRO A 42 -9.75 -5.72 3.81
CA PRO A 42 -10.65 -4.68 4.30
C PRO A 42 -11.25 -3.82 3.17
N LYS A 43 -12.48 -3.37 3.34
CA LYS A 43 -13.10 -2.34 2.47
C LYS A 43 -12.33 -1.01 2.51
N THR A 44 -11.53 -0.80 3.55
CA THR A 44 -10.59 0.33 3.69
C THR A 44 -9.36 0.24 2.80
N VAL A 45 -9.14 -0.87 2.08
CA VAL A 45 -8.19 -0.95 0.96
C VAL A 45 -8.80 -0.26 -0.26
N HIS A 46 -7.98 0.47 -1.02
CA HIS A 46 -8.40 1.21 -2.22
C HIS A 46 -9.32 0.35 -3.12
N PRO A 47 -10.52 0.83 -3.51
CA PRO A 47 -11.50 0.02 -4.24
C PRO A 47 -10.97 -0.58 -5.56
N ILE A 48 -10.15 0.20 -6.29
CA ILE A 48 -9.53 -0.30 -7.53
C ILE A 48 -8.51 -1.40 -7.21
N TYR A 49 -7.74 -1.29 -6.13
CA TYR A 49 -6.80 -2.34 -5.72
C TYR A 49 -7.54 -3.65 -5.42
N ARG A 50 -8.65 -3.59 -4.67
CA ARG A 50 -9.48 -4.77 -4.40
C ARG A 50 -9.97 -5.43 -5.69
N ARG A 51 -10.40 -4.65 -6.69
CA ARG A 51 -10.83 -5.13 -8.01
C ARG A 51 -9.68 -5.77 -8.80
N VAL A 52 -8.49 -5.18 -8.78
CA VAL A 52 -7.30 -5.74 -9.45
C VAL A 52 -6.89 -7.06 -8.80
N VAL A 53 -6.86 -7.12 -7.46
CA VAL A 53 -6.58 -8.35 -6.73
C VAL A 53 -7.57 -9.44 -7.10
N ASP A 54 -8.88 -9.15 -7.03
CA ASP A 54 -9.92 -10.11 -7.38
C ASP A 54 -9.77 -10.61 -8.83
N THR A 55 -9.56 -9.70 -9.78
CA THR A 55 -9.35 -10.07 -11.19
C THR A 55 -8.16 -11.03 -11.36
N THR A 56 -7.09 -10.82 -10.59
CA THR A 56 -5.85 -11.60 -10.68
C THR A 56 -6.00 -12.98 -10.06
N VAL A 57 -6.75 -13.10 -8.95
CA VAL A 57 -6.73 -14.33 -8.14
C VAL A 57 -7.99 -15.21 -8.26
N ARG A 58 -9.12 -14.66 -8.73
CA ARG A 58 -10.41 -15.36 -8.75
C ARG A 58 -10.36 -16.73 -9.47
N ASN A 59 -9.61 -16.82 -10.56
CA ASN A 59 -9.48 -18.06 -11.34
C ASN A 59 -8.50 -19.08 -10.74
N GLN A 60 -7.91 -18.76 -9.58
CA GLN A 60 -7.01 -19.64 -8.85
C GLN A 60 -7.67 -20.24 -7.60
N ASN A 61 -9.00 -20.21 -7.51
CA ASN A 61 -9.77 -20.67 -6.36
C ASN A 61 -9.32 -20.01 -5.04
N ILE A 62 -9.02 -18.72 -5.08
CA ILE A 62 -8.71 -17.90 -3.91
C ILE A 62 -9.96 -17.09 -3.58
N ASP A 63 -10.40 -17.18 -2.34
CA ASP A 63 -11.56 -16.48 -1.80
C ASP A 63 -11.11 -15.20 -1.10
N LEU A 64 -11.49 -14.05 -1.66
CA LEU A 64 -11.24 -12.74 -1.06
C LEU A 64 -12.45 -12.36 -0.20
N VAL A 65 -12.25 -12.31 1.09
CA VAL A 65 -13.30 -11.93 2.06
C VAL A 65 -13.12 -10.47 2.43
N GLU A 66 -14.10 -9.65 2.08
CA GLU A 66 -14.09 -8.24 2.46
C GLU A 66 -14.45 -8.07 3.95
N LEU A 67 -13.67 -7.26 4.66
CA LEU A 67 -13.98 -6.83 6.02
C LEU A 67 -14.60 -5.43 6.00
N ASP A 68 -15.63 -5.25 6.82
CA ASP A 68 -16.26 -3.95 7.01
C ASP A 68 -15.37 -2.98 7.80
N TYR A 69 -15.76 -1.72 7.83
CA TYR A 69 -15.16 -0.69 8.66
C TYR A 69 -16.21 -0.04 9.57
N ASP A 70 -15.75 0.55 10.64
CA ASP A 70 -16.58 1.33 11.55
C ASP A 70 -16.88 2.71 10.92
N PRO A 71 -18.15 3.07 10.68
CA PRO A 71 -18.52 4.34 10.04
C PRO A 71 -18.16 5.59 10.84
N ALA A 72 -17.92 5.49 12.14
CA ALA A 72 -17.53 6.60 12.99
C ALA A 72 -16.01 6.87 12.94
N THR A 73 -15.24 5.79 12.88
CA THR A 73 -13.78 5.86 12.95
C THR A 73 -13.10 5.70 11.60
N GLY A 74 -13.74 5.07 10.63
CA GLY A 74 -13.13 4.71 9.34
C GLY A 74 -12.07 3.62 9.45
N LYS A 75 -11.98 2.92 10.57
CA LYS A 75 -11.06 1.81 10.81
C LYS A 75 -11.69 0.46 10.46
N THR A 76 -10.86 -0.46 10.05
CA THR A 76 -11.25 -1.85 9.78
C THR A 76 -11.82 -2.53 11.04
N VAL A 77 -12.92 -3.25 10.87
CA VAL A 77 -13.52 -4.08 11.92
C VAL A 77 -13.07 -5.54 11.73
N LEU A 78 -12.38 -6.07 12.73
CA LEU A 78 -11.96 -7.47 12.72
C LEU A 78 -13.11 -8.36 13.22
N PRO A 79 -13.45 -9.44 12.48
CA PRO A 79 -14.50 -10.36 12.92
C PRO A 79 -14.04 -11.20 14.12
N ALA A 80 -14.96 -11.51 15.02
CA ALA A 80 -14.65 -12.37 16.18
C ALA A 80 -14.25 -13.79 15.75
N ASP A 81 -14.97 -14.35 14.76
CA ASP A 81 -14.64 -15.65 14.15
C ASP A 81 -14.45 -15.49 12.64
N PRO A 82 -13.21 -15.35 12.17
CA PRO A 82 -12.90 -15.25 10.74
C PRO A 82 -12.90 -16.61 10.02
N GLY A 83 -12.97 -17.72 10.73
CA GLY A 83 -12.59 -19.02 10.19
C GLY A 83 -11.11 -19.10 9.83
N SER A 84 -10.68 -20.14 9.09
CA SER A 84 -9.29 -20.26 8.61
C SER A 84 -9.05 -19.35 7.39
N PHE A 85 -7.96 -18.58 7.40
CA PHE A 85 -7.54 -17.73 6.31
C PHE A 85 -6.00 -17.67 6.20
N ALA A 86 -5.48 -17.39 5.02
CA ALA A 86 -4.04 -17.41 4.73
C ALA A 86 -3.35 -16.08 5.04
N GLY A 87 -4.06 -14.97 4.96
CA GLY A 87 -3.48 -13.65 5.19
C GLY A 87 -4.52 -12.57 5.39
N LEU A 88 -4.10 -11.49 6.05
CA LEU A 88 -4.85 -10.25 6.24
C LEU A 88 -4.09 -9.10 5.58
N ALA A 89 -4.74 -8.36 4.69
CA ALA A 89 -4.22 -7.09 4.19
C ALA A 89 -4.46 -5.99 5.22
N ILE A 90 -3.41 -5.25 5.59
CA ILE A 90 -3.45 -4.18 6.59
C ILE A 90 -2.99 -2.88 5.89
N PRO A 91 -3.92 -2.01 5.47
CA PRO A 91 -3.57 -0.75 4.82
C PRO A 91 -3.11 0.30 5.85
N GLN A 92 -2.00 1.01 5.54
CA GLN A 92 -1.48 2.06 6.42
C GLN A 92 -0.78 3.18 5.63
N PRO A 93 -1.32 4.39 5.57
CA PRO A 93 -2.72 4.71 5.91
C PRO A 93 -3.71 3.92 5.06
N ASN A 94 -4.95 3.81 5.51
CA ASN A 94 -5.99 3.19 4.71
C ASN A 94 -6.53 4.14 3.61
N PHE A 95 -7.47 3.70 2.77
CA PHE A 95 -8.00 4.48 1.65
C PHE A 95 -8.68 5.80 2.07
N PHE A 96 -9.17 5.88 3.29
CA PHE A 96 -9.75 7.12 3.83
C PHE A 96 -8.69 8.09 4.40
N GLY A 97 -7.42 7.72 4.31
CA GLY A 97 -6.31 8.41 4.95
C GLY A 97 -6.14 8.10 6.44
N VAL A 98 -7.06 7.32 7.02
CA VAL A 98 -7.09 6.98 8.45
C VAL A 98 -5.95 6.03 8.81
N LEU A 99 -5.40 6.23 10.01
CA LEU A 99 -4.39 5.34 10.58
C LEU A 99 -5.07 4.16 11.29
N GLU A 100 -4.79 2.95 10.81
CA GLU A 100 -5.30 1.71 11.39
C GLU A 100 -4.54 1.32 12.67
N ASP A 101 -5.11 0.40 13.44
CA ASP A 101 -4.45 -0.19 14.60
C ASP A 101 -3.57 -1.38 14.18
N VAL A 102 -2.47 -1.04 13.48
CA VAL A 102 -1.64 -2.01 12.79
C VAL A 102 -1.00 -3.05 13.72
N HIS A 103 -0.72 -2.69 14.98
CA HIS A 103 -0.16 -3.63 15.95
C HIS A 103 -1.19 -4.71 16.30
N ALA A 104 -2.37 -4.29 16.72
CA ALA A 104 -3.46 -5.21 17.07
C ALA A 104 -3.87 -6.09 15.89
N MET A 105 -3.97 -5.50 14.67
CA MET A 105 -4.32 -6.26 13.46
C MET A 105 -3.25 -7.30 13.10
N THR A 106 -1.97 -6.96 13.25
CA THR A 106 -0.85 -7.88 12.97
C THR A 106 -0.84 -9.03 13.97
N ASP A 107 -0.94 -8.74 15.26
CA ASP A 107 -0.97 -9.78 16.29
C ASP A 107 -2.20 -10.67 16.14
N TRP A 108 -3.38 -10.09 15.87
CA TRP A 108 -4.60 -10.85 15.61
C TRP A 108 -4.46 -11.82 14.42
N ALA A 109 -3.85 -11.38 13.30
CA ALA A 109 -3.60 -12.27 12.16
C ALA A 109 -2.69 -13.44 12.54
N HIS A 110 -1.61 -13.17 13.28
CA HIS A 110 -0.67 -14.19 13.75
C HIS A 110 -1.29 -15.16 14.76
N GLU A 111 -2.14 -14.70 15.66
CA GLU A 111 -2.89 -15.55 16.60
C GLU A 111 -3.81 -16.55 15.87
N LYS A 112 -4.32 -16.17 14.70
CA LYS A 112 -5.12 -17.04 13.83
C LYS A 112 -4.27 -17.90 12.89
N GLY A 113 -2.95 -17.83 12.97
CA GLY A 113 -2.02 -18.58 12.13
C GLY A 113 -1.87 -18.04 10.70
N ALA A 114 -2.37 -16.84 10.42
CA ALA A 114 -2.34 -16.21 9.11
C ALA A 114 -1.17 -15.22 8.98
N LEU A 115 -0.82 -14.86 7.75
CA LEU A 115 0.21 -13.87 7.46
C LEU A 115 -0.36 -12.45 7.51
N ALA A 116 0.42 -11.52 8.07
CA ALA A 116 0.14 -10.09 8.03
C ALA A 116 0.78 -9.47 6.78
N ILE A 117 -0.06 -8.91 5.89
CA ILE A 117 0.35 -8.23 4.65
C ILE A 117 0.17 -6.72 4.85
N ALA A 118 1.25 -6.00 5.09
CA ALA A 118 1.24 -4.55 5.18
C ALA A 118 1.10 -3.94 3.78
N LEU A 119 0.04 -3.17 3.55
CA LEU A 119 -0.14 -2.34 2.35
C LEU A 119 0.12 -0.89 2.73
N VAL A 120 1.25 -0.34 2.32
CA VAL A 120 1.75 0.93 2.85
C VAL A 120 2.11 1.95 1.77
N ASN A 121 1.94 3.23 2.08
CA ASN A 121 2.56 4.31 1.31
C ASN A 121 4.02 4.47 1.78
N PRO A 122 5.03 4.33 0.90
CA PRO A 122 6.42 4.30 1.31
C PRO A 122 6.93 5.61 1.90
N THR A 123 6.36 6.77 1.54
CA THR A 123 6.78 8.06 2.11
C THR A 123 6.36 8.19 3.57
N THR A 124 5.21 7.63 3.95
CA THR A 124 4.74 7.69 5.34
C THR A 124 5.63 6.92 6.30
N LEU A 125 6.33 5.89 5.82
CA LEU A 125 7.25 5.08 6.62
C LEU A 125 8.50 5.85 7.11
N ALA A 126 8.72 7.05 6.59
CA ALA A 126 9.77 7.92 7.11
C ALA A 126 9.44 8.50 8.50
N VAL A 127 8.15 8.48 8.92
CA VAL A 127 7.67 9.00 10.20
C VAL A 127 6.72 8.05 10.94
N LEU A 128 6.09 7.11 10.24
CA LEU A 128 5.31 6.04 10.87
C LEU A 128 6.17 4.82 11.11
N GLU A 129 5.73 3.96 12.03
CA GLU A 129 6.46 2.76 12.35
C GLU A 129 6.52 1.78 11.18
N ALA A 130 7.71 1.24 10.95
CA ALA A 130 7.97 0.31 9.86
C ALA A 130 7.19 -1.02 10.03
N PRO A 131 6.64 -1.61 8.94
CA PRO A 131 5.89 -2.87 9.00
C PRO A 131 6.59 -4.01 9.73
N GLY A 132 7.90 -4.13 9.60
CA GLY A 132 8.68 -5.14 10.31
C GLY A 132 8.69 -5.00 11.84
N LYS A 133 8.08 -3.94 12.38
CA LYS A 133 7.93 -3.69 13.82
C LYS A 133 6.47 -3.71 14.30
N TRP A 134 5.52 -4.01 13.41
CA TRP A 134 4.12 -4.07 13.80
C TRP A 134 3.82 -5.28 14.68
N GLY A 135 3.04 -5.09 15.73
CA GLY A 135 2.74 -6.14 16.70
C GLY A 135 3.99 -6.77 17.33
N THR A 136 3.84 -7.98 17.77
CA THR A 136 4.92 -8.71 18.49
C THR A 136 5.99 -9.25 17.56
N LYS A 137 5.63 -9.60 16.30
CA LYS A 137 6.53 -10.32 15.36
C LYS A 137 6.86 -9.54 14.10
N GLY A 138 6.28 -8.37 13.89
CA GLY A 138 6.33 -7.64 12.63
C GLY A 138 5.41 -8.22 11.55
N ALA A 139 5.07 -7.43 10.53
CA ALA A 139 4.39 -7.94 9.34
C ALA A 139 5.29 -8.94 8.58
N ASP A 140 4.67 -9.89 7.88
CA ASP A 140 5.39 -10.91 7.11
C ASP A 140 5.77 -10.44 5.72
N ILE A 141 4.89 -9.65 5.11
CA ILE A 141 5.03 -9.08 3.77
C ILE A 141 4.65 -7.60 3.83
N ALA A 142 5.40 -6.74 3.16
CA ALA A 142 5.02 -5.35 2.94
C ALA A 142 5.02 -5.05 1.44
N VAL A 143 3.94 -4.43 0.98
CA VAL A 143 3.74 -4.04 -0.42
C VAL A 143 3.19 -2.62 -0.51
N GLY A 144 3.33 -2.01 -1.66
CA GLY A 144 2.73 -0.71 -1.92
C GLY A 144 3.09 -0.16 -3.30
N GLU A 145 2.53 1.01 -3.57
CA GLU A 145 2.84 1.81 -4.74
C GLU A 145 4.13 2.61 -4.51
N GLY A 146 5.08 2.47 -5.41
CA GLY A 146 6.37 3.17 -5.32
C GLY A 146 6.39 4.54 -5.99
N GLN A 147 5.35 4.91 -6.74
CA GLN A 147 5.25 6.18 -7.43
C GLN A 147 5.58 7.41 -6.54
N PRO A 148 5.16 7.47 -5.25
CA PRO A 148 5.50 8.59 -4.37
C PRO A 148 7.00 8.80 -4.12
N LEU A 149 7.83 7.83 -4.46
CA LEU A 149 9.30 7.92 -4.34
C LEU A 149 9.93 8.58 -5.59
N GLY A 150 9.37 9.70 -6.03
CA GLY A 150 9.94 10.56 -7.06
C GLY A 150 9.56 10.21 -8.49
N ALA A 151 8.64 9.27 -8.73
CA ALA A 151 8.10 9.07 -10.07
C ALA A 151 7.01 10.11 -10.36
N PRO A 152 7.09 10.84 -11.49
CA PRO A 152 6.09 11.86 -11.81
C PRO A 152 4.72 11.22 -12.10
N MET A 153 3.64 11.95 -11.78
CA MET A 153 2.30 11.55 -12.19
C MET A 153 2.16 11.70 -13.71
N ALA A 154 1.91 10.58 -14.39
CA ALA A 154 1.86 10.50 -15.85
C ALA A 154 0.57 9.85 -16.36
N SER A 155 -0.54 9.97 -15.62
CA SER A 155 -1.89 9.54 -16.04
C SER A 155 -1.97 8.11 -16.58
N GLY A 156 -1.30 7.17 -15.94
CA GLY A 156 -1.31 5.76 -16.33
C GLY A 156 0.07 5.09 -16.35
N GLY A 157 1.05 5.78 -15.83
CA GLY A 157 2.40 5.25 -15.70
C GLY A 157 3.44 5.91 -16.61
N PRO A 158 4.69 5.44 -16.53
CA PRO A 158 5.10 4.27 -15.76
C PRO A 158 5.07 4.49 -14.23
N TYR A 159 4.66 3.44 -13.51
CA TYR A 159 4.72 3.34 -12.04
C TYR A 159 5.59 2.17 -11.64
N PHE A 160 5.73 1.91 -10.34
CA PHE A 160 6.27 0.63 -9.86
C PHE A 160 5.65 0.26 -8.52
N GLY A 161 5.41 -1.03 -8.35
CA GLY A 161 5.09 -1.60 -7.05
C GLY A 161 6.36 -2.08 -6.36
N PHE A 162 6.35 -2.12 -5.04
CA PHE A 162 7.41 -2.76 -4.27
C PHE A 162 6.86 -3.90 -3.43
N MET A 163 7.73 -4.84 -3.12
CA MET A 163 7.47 -5.91 -2.16
C MET A 163 8.71 -6.18 -1.33
N CYS A 164 8.50 -6.21 -0.01
CA CYS A 164 9.48 -6.71 0.95
C CYS A 164 8.88 -7.87 1.72
N CYS A 165 9.69 -8.80 2.21
CA CYS A 165 9.24 -9.87 3.08
C CYS A 165 10.30 -10.29 4.09
N ARG A 166 9.88 -11.08 5.09
CA ARG A 166 10.80 -11.77 5.98
C ARG A 166 11.58 -12.83 5.21
N GLN A 167 12.79 -13.13 5.67
CA GLN A 167 13.70 -14.10 5.04
C GLN A 167 13.06 -15.46 4.83
N ASP A 168 12.20 -15.90 5.72
CA ASP A 168 11.52 -17.20 5.66
C ASP A 168 10.65 -17.36 4.40
N PHE A 169 10.16 -16.26 3.85
CA PHE A 169 9.27 -16.25 2.70
C PHE A 169 9.96 -15.94 1.37
N VAL A 170 11.27 -15.69 1.34
CA VAL A 170 11.99 -15.27 0.13
C VAL A 170 11.81 -16.20 -1.05
N ARG A 171 11.67 -17.52 -0.82
CA ARG A 171 11.44 -18.50 -1.88
C ARG A 171 10.07 -18.43 -2.53
N GLN A 172 9.12 -17.73 -1.90
CA GLN A 172 7.76 -17.48 -2.41
C GLN A 172 7.61 -16.10 -3.03
N MET A 173 8.63 -15.25 -2.89
CA MET A 173 8.60 -13.86 -3.39
C MET A 173 8.58 -13.85 -4.93
N PRO A 174 7.70 -13.06 -5.57
CA PRO A 174 7.72 -12.85 -7.01
C PRO A 174 8.86 -11.93 -7.44
N GLY A 175 9.17 -11.96 -8.73
CA GLY A 175 10.15 -11.04 -9.33
C GLY A 175 11.60 -11.37 -8.99
N ARG A 176 12.49 -10.51 -9.45
CA ARG A 176 13.94 -10.71 -9.35
C ARG A 176 14.46 -10.34 -7.97
N VAL A 177 15.36 -11.16 -7.46
CA VAL A 177 16.08 -10.94 -6.21
C VAL A 177 17.57 -10.95 -6.49
N VAL A 178 18.26 -9.90 -6.08
CA VAL A 178 19.71 -9.74 -6.24
C VAL A 178 20.41 -10.06 -4.93
N GLY A 179 21.40 -10.96 -4.98
CA GLY A 179 22.24 -11.34 -3.85
C GLY A 179 23.63 -10.73 -3.96
N ARG A 180 24.23 -10.43 -2.81
CA ARG A 180 25.64 -10.08 -2.72
C ARG A 180 26.49 -11.37 -2.73
N THR A 181 27.56 -11.36 -3.50
CA THR A 181 28.49 -12.48 -3.64
C THR A 181 29.92 -11.96 -3.85
N VAL A 182 30.84 -12.85 -4.12
CA VAL A 182 32.22 -12.55 -4.57
C VAL A 182 32.47 -13.20 -5.92
N ASP A 183 33.33 -12.61 -6.74
CA ASP A 183 33.81 -13.22 -7.98
C ASP A 183 34.91 -14.27 -7.72
N LEU A 184 35.47 -14.83 -8.78
CA LEU A 184 36.54 -15.84 -8.68
C LEU A 184 37.83 -15.30 -8.04
N ASP A 185 38.04 -13.99 -8.10
CA ASP A 185 39.19 -13.30 -7.47
C ASP A 185 38.88 -12.86 -6.03
N GLY A 186 37.71 -13.17 -5.49
CA GLY A 186 37.27 -12.78 -4.15
C GLY A 186 36.76 -11.34 -4.05
N LYS A 187 36.55 -10.63 -5.16
CA LYS A 187 36.04 -9.27 -5.14
C LYS A 187 34.53 -9.26 -4.94
N PRO A 188 33.99 -8.35 -4.11
CA PRO A 188 32.54 -8.22 -3.90
C PRO A 188 31.80 -7.89 -5.19
N GLY A 189 30.69 -8.57 -5.43
CA GLY A 189 29.83 -8.38 -6.58
C GLY A 189 28.36 -8.65 -6.26
N PHE A 190 27.52 -8.51 -7.26
CA PHE A 190 26.09 -8.77 -7.17
C PHE A 190 25.64 -9.68 -8.32
N THR A 191 24.69 -10.57 -8.02
CA THR A 191 24.13 -11.48 -9.04
C THR A 191 22.66 -11.73 -8.79
N LEU A 192 21.93 -12.11 -9.85
CA LEU A 192 20.58 -12.60 -9.71
C LEU A 192 20.59 -13.93 -8.96
N THR A 193 19.70 -14.05 -7.97
CA THR A 193 19.59 -15.26 -7.15
C THR A 193 18.21 -15.88 -7.28
N LEU A 194 18.07 -17.14 -6.85
CA LEU A 194 16.80 -17.86 -6.83
C LEU A 194 16.07 -17.87 -8.19
N GLN A 195 16.80 -17.79 -9.29
CA GLN A 195 16.26 -17.70 -10.66
C GLN A 195 15.39 -18.88 -11.06
N ALA A 196 15.57 -20.06 -10.42
CA ALA A 196 14.74 -21.23 -10.64
C ALA A 196 13.23 -21.03 -10.36
N ARG A 197 12.85 -19.91 -9.69
CA ARG A 197 11.44 -19.52 -9.48
C ARG A 197 10.86 -18.78 -10.69
N GLU A 198 11.71 -18.26 -11.57
CA GLU A 198 11.32 -17.33 -12.63
C GLU A 198 10.78 -18.06 -13.85
N GLN A 199 9.96 -17.34 -14.63
CA GLN A 199 9.21 -17.86 -15.77
C GLN A 199 10.11 -18.43 -16.87
N HIS A 200 11.26 -17.82 -17.15
CA HIS A 200 12.18 -18.28 -18.20
C HIS A 200 12.83 -19.63 -17.90
N ILE A 201 12.82 -20.07 -16.63
CA ILE A 201 13.30 -21.41 -16.22
C ILE A 201 12.14 -22.35 -15.94
N ARG A 202 11.19 -21.95 -15.09
CA ARG A 202 10.08 -22.82 -14.63
C ARG A 202 8.87 -22.84 -15.55
N ARG A 203 8.76 -21.93 -16.51
CA ARG A 203 7.65 -21.82 -17.46
C ARG A 203 6.30 -21.74 -16.71
N SER A 204 5.35 -22.62 -17.00
CA SER A 204 4.03 -22.67 -16.35
C SER A 204 4.06 -22.97 -14.84
N LYS A 205 5.18 -23.44 -14.31
CA LYS A 205 5.37 -23.72 -12.87
C LYS A 205 6.12 -22.61 -12.14
N ALA A 206 6.32 -21.45 -12.79
CA ALA A 206 6.96 -20.30 -12.15
C ALA A 206 6.14 -19.80 -10.96
N THR A 207 6.82 -19.15 -10.00
CA THR A 207 6.17 -18.55 -8.83
C THR A 207 5.21 -17.43 -9.23
N SER A 208 5.57 -16.67 -10.27
CA SER A 208 4.81 -15.55 -10.83
C SER A 208 5.17 -15.35 -12.29
N ASN A 209 4.35 -14.59 -13.02
CA ASN A 209 4.67 -14.12 -14.36
C ASN A 209 5.44 -12.79 -14.38
N ILE A 210 5.74 -12.21 -13.23
CA ILE A 210 6.60 -11.03 -13.10
C ILE A 210 8.00 -11.37 -13.62
N CYS A 211 8.54 -10.51 -14.50
CA CYS A 211 9.86 -10.72 -15.12
C CYS A 211 10.76 -9.50 -14.93
N THR A 212 10.86 -8.62 -15.93
CA THR A 212 11.77 -7.45 -15.91
C THR A 212 11.24 -6.28 -15.09
N ASN A 213 9.93 -6.25 -14.83
CA ASN A 213 9.26 -5.23 -14.00
C ASN A 213 9.57 -3.79 -14.46
N GLN A 214 9.74 -2.83 -13.54
CA GLN A 214 9.84 -1.39 -13.80
C GLN A 214 11.25 -0.84 -13.49
N GLY A 215 12.28 -1.46 -14.06
CA GLY A 215 13.68 -1.18 -13.72
C GLY A 215 14.10 0.29 -13.85
N LEU A 216 13.66 1.01 -14.89
CA LEU A 216 13.99 2.42 -15.07
C LEU A 216 13.40 3.30 -13.95
N VAL A 217 12.12 3.11 -13.64
CA VAL A 217 11.44 3.90 -12.59
C VAL A 217 12.00 3.58 -11.22
N VAL A 218 12.36 2.33 -10.94
CA VAL A 218 13.05 1.92 -9.72
C VAL A 218 14.43 2.57 -9.59
N THR A 219 15.17 2.72 -10.70
CA THR A 219 16.44 3.45 -10.69
C THR A 219 16.22 4.91 -10.33
N ALA A 220 15.22 5.56 -10.93
CA ALA A 220 14.85 6.95 -10.59
C ALA A 220 14.47 7.09 -9.11
N ALA A 221 13.63 6.19 -8.59
CA ALA A 221 13.25 6.17 -7.17
C ALA A 221 14.44 5.92 -6.22
N THR A 222 15.39 5.08 -6.63
CA THR A 222 16.63 4.86 -5.89
C THR A 222 17.46 6.13 -5.78
N GLN A 223 17.60 6.87 -6.90
CA GLN A 223 18.27 8.17 -6.91
C GLN A 223 17.54 9.20 -6.06
N TYR A 224 16.22 9.30 -6.17
CA TYR A 224 15.39 10.17 -5.36
C TYR A 224 15.60 9.92 -3.85
N MET A 225 15.50 8.68 -3.42
CA MET A 225 15.73 8.31 -2.01
C MET A 225 17.19 8.60 -1.57
N ALA A 226 18.16 8.39 -2.45
CA ALA A 226 19.57 8.66 -2.14
C ALA A 226 19.84 10.15 -1.96
N LEU A 227 19.23 11.00 -2.80
CA LEU A 227 19.37 12.46 -2.74
C LEU A 227 18.67 13.06 -1.52
N LEU A 228 17.46 12.61 -1.22
CA LEU A 228 16.72 13.11 -0.06
C LEU A 228 17.29 12.60 1.26
N GLY A 229 17.73 11.36 1.29
CA GLY A 229 18.10 10.69 2.53
C GLY A 229 16.93 10.54 3.51
N PRO A 230 17.18 10.02 4.72
CA PRO A 230 16.12 9.81 5.70
C PRO A 230 15.49 11.12 6.17
N GLN A 231 16.27 12.18 6.32
CA GLN A 231 15.76 13.49 6.76
C GLN A 231 14.87 14.15 5.70
N GLY A 232 15.25 14.05 4.42
CA GLY A 232 14.44 14.57 3.32
C GLY A 232 13.11 13.83 3.19
N LEU A 233 13.11 12.50 3.28
CA LEU A 233 11.88 11.70 3.26
C LEU A 233 10.97 12.03 4.46
N ALA A 234 11.53 12.18 5.66
CA ALA A 234 10.76 12.58 6.83
C ALA A 234 10.14 13.98 6.65
N LYS A 235 10.87 14.92 6.04
CA LYS A 235 10.35 16.25 5.73
C LYS A 235 9.22 16.21 4.71
N VAL A 236 9.35 15.39 3.65
CA VAL A 236 8.28 15.17 2.65
C VAL A 236 7.02 14.66 3.36
N ALA A 237 7.14 13.61 4.15
CA ALA A 237 6.03 13.01 4.88
C ALA A 237 5.36 14.00 5.86
N SER A 238 6.16 14.69 6.68
CA SER A 238 5.66 15.64 7.67
C SER A 238 4.98 16.84 7.03
N ASN A 239 5.53 17.39 5.94
CA ASN A 239 4.91 18.50 5.21
C ASN A 239 3.58 18.09 4.58
N SER A 240 3.51 16.88 3.99
CA SER A 240 2.27 16.35 3.42
C SER A 240 1.19 16.19 4.49
N HIS A 241 1.55 15.64 5.65
CA HIS A 241 0.63 15.53 6.80
C HIS A 241 0.15 16.89 7.29
N ALA A 242 1.07 17.81 7.60
CA ALA A 242 0.73 19.13 8.10
C ALA A 242 -0.16 19.93 7.12
N GLY A 243 0.16 19.85 5.82
CA GLY A 243 -0.65 20.47 4.78
C GLY A 243 -2.06 19.88 4.70
N THR A 244 -2.21 18.58 4.85
CA THR A 244 -3.53 17.93 4.83
C THR A 244 -4.36 18.29 6.07
N VAL A 245 -3.73 18.35 7.25
CA VAL A 245 -4.40 18.79 8.48
C VAL A 245 -4.93 20.22 8.29
N ALA A 246 -4.08 21.14 7.84
CA ALA A 246 -4.47 22.54 7.62
C ALA A 246 -5.59 22.69 6.58
N LEU A 247 -5.53 21.90 5.47
CA LEU A 247 -6.59 21.89 4.46
C LEU A 247 -7.90 21.35 5.03
N ALA A 248 -7.86 20.21 5.72
CA ALA A 248 -9.05 19.58 6.29
C ALA A 248 -9.74 20.51 7.32
N GLU A 249 -8.97 21.22 8.15
CA GLU A 249 -9.51 22.19 9.11
C GLU A 249 -10.17 23.39 8.41
N LYS A 250 -9.50 23.96 7.40
CA LYS A 250 -10.06 25.08 6.60
C LYS A 250 -11.35 24.67 5.89
N LEU A 251 -11.39 23.48 5.29
CA LEU A 251 -12.57 22.99 4.58
C LEU A 251 -13.72 22.67 5.56
N ALA A 252 -13.43 22.07 6.71
CA ALA A 252 -14.43 21.77 7.74
C ALA A 252 -15.02 23.03 8.42
N ALA A 253 -14.38 24.19 8.27
CA ALA A 253 -14.93 25.47 8.72
C ALA A 253 -16.01 26.04 7.75
N ILE A 254 -16.15 25.48 6.56
CA ILE A 254 -17.17 25.87 5.58
C ILE A 254 -18.52 25.26 6.00
N PRO A 255 -19.62 26.03 6.10
CA PRO A 255 -20.93 25.48 6.38
C PRO A 255 -21.32 24.40 5.39
N GLY A 256 -21.75 23.23 5.90
CA GLY A 256 -22.12 22.07 5.07
C GLY A 256 -20.96 21.14 4.71
N VAL A 257 -19.75 21.40 5.19
CA VAL A 257 -18.60 20.51 5.05
C VAL A 257 -18.18 19.98 6.42
N THR A 258 -18.00 18.66 6.54
CA THR A 258 -17.57 18.04 7.80
C THR A 258 -16.56 16.93 7.53
N ARG A 259 -15.67 16.65 8.49
CA ARG A 259 -14.83 15.44 8.41
C ARG A 259 -15.70 14.20 8.58
N ALA A 260 -15.45 13.19 7.75
CA ALA A 260 -16.22 11.94 7.81
C ALA A 260 -15.88 11.09 9.06
N PHE A 261 -14.62 11.10 9.48
CA PHE A 261 -14.10 10.23 10.56
C PHE A 261 -13.39 11.03 11.64
N ALA A 262 -13.55 10.61 12.89
CA ALA A 262 -12.89 11.23 14.05
C ALA A 262 -11.43 10.75 14.25
N SER A 263 -11.06 9.64 13.65
CA SER A 263 -9.73 9.01 13.79
C SER A 263 -8.58 9.89 13.29
N PRO A 264 -7.36 9.68 13.80
CA PRO A 264 -6.15 10.24 13.21
C PRO A 264 -6.01 9.81 11.75
N PHE A 265 -5.53 10.74 10.91
CA PHE A 265 -5.27 10.50 9.49
C PHE A 265 -3.88 11.01 9.11
N PHE A 266 -3.41 10.67 7.92
CA PHE A 266 -2.08 11.09 7.49
C PHE A 266 -2.11 12.23 6.46
N HIS A 267 -2.03 11.92 5.15
CA HIS A 267 -1.96 12.92 4.08
C HIS A 267 -3.17 12.88 3.14
N GLU A 268 -4.19 12.16 3.53
CA GLU A 268 -5.51 12.11 2.90
C GLU A 268 -6.59 12.24 3.96
N ALA A 269 -7.73 12.83 3.62
CA ALA A 269 -8.87 12.97 4.51
C ALA A 269 -10.18 12.92 3.73
N VAL A 270 -11.20 12.29 4.32
CA VAL A 270 -12.55 12.26 3.76
C VAL A 270 -13.38 13.39 4.35
N LEU A 271 -13.99 14.17 3.47
CA LEU A 271 -14.94 15.22 3.81
C LEU A 271 -16.32 14.86 3.29
N LYS A 272 -17.34 15.02 4.14
CA LYS A 272 -18.76 14.93 3.77
C LYS A 272 -19.25 16.31 3.37
N LEU A 273 -20.08 16.36 2.34
CA LEU A 273 -20.67 17.57 1.80
C LEU A 273 -22.19 17.49 1.91
N ASN A 274 -22.84 18.64 2.16
CA ASN A 274 -24.29 18.75 2.04
C ASN A 274 -24.72 18.78 0.56
N ASP A 275 -23.87 19.37 -0.30
CA ASP A 275 -24.10 19.47 -1.73
C ASP A 275 -23.61 18.24 -2.47
N ASN A 276 -24.06 18.07 -3.72
CA ASN A 276 -23.65 16.97 -4.57
C ASN A 276 -22.14 17.03 -4.90
N ALA A 277 -21.40 16.00 -4.54
CA ALA A 277 -19.94 15.94 -4.67
C ALA A 277 -19.46 16.17 -6.11
N LYS A 278 -20.17 15.60 -7.12
CA LYS A 278 -19.81 15.77 -8.53
C LYS A 278 -19.99 17.21 -8.99
N ASP A 279 -21.04 17.89 -8.53
CA ASP A 279 -21.31 19.27 -8.91
C ASP A 279 -20.30 20.22 -8.27
N VAL A 280 -19.96 20.01 -7.00
CA VAL A 280 -18.90 20.75 -6.32
C VAL A 280 -17.55 20.58 -7.05
N LEU A 281 -17.15 19.34 -7.34
CA LEU A 281 -15.90 19.09 -8.07
C LEU A 281 -15.91 19.64 -9.50
N ARG A 282 -17.07 19.67 -10.17
CA ARG A 282 -17.23 20.30 -11.49
C ARG A 282 -17.04 21.81 -11.39
N ALA A 283 -17.62 22.47 -10.40
CA ALA A 283 -17.48 23.91 -10.18
C ALA A 283 -16.03 24.31 -9.86
N LEU A 284 -15.33 23.52 -9.03
CA LEU A 284 -13.91 23.71 -8.75
C LEU A 284 -13.04 23.54 -10.00
N ARG A 285 -13.32 22.53 -10.82
CA ARG A 285 -12.60 22.29 -12.09
C ARG A 285 -12.78 23.45 -13.07
N ALA A 286 -13.94 24.09 -13.11
CA ALA A 286 -14.18 25.26 -13.95
C ALA A 286 -13.30 26.46 -13.53
N GLN A 287 -12.79 26.44 -12.29
CA GLN A 287 -11.85 27.43 -11.74
C GLN A 287 -10.38 26.94 -11.77
N GLY A 288 -10.10 25.82 -12.46
CA GLY A 288 -8.75 25.24 -12.56
C GLY A 288 -8.31 24.47 -11.32
N ILE A 289 -9.22 24.11 -10.40
CA ILE A 289 -8.92 23.39 -9.17
C ILE A 289 -9.36 21.95 -9.27
N LEU A 290 -8.43 21.00 -9.11
CA LEU A 290 -8.72 19.58 -8.91
C LEU A 290 -8.95 19.33 -7.42
N GLY A 291 -10.22 19.44 -6.99
CA GLY A 291 -10.61 19.56 -5.59
C GLY A 291 -10.63 18.26 -4.79
N GLY A 292 -10.31 17.11 -5.41
CA GLY A 292 -10.32 15.79 -4.76
C GLY A 292 -10.98 14.72 -5.60
N LEU A 293 -11.29 13.60 -4.97
CA LEU A 293 -11.91 12.42 -5.57
C LEU A 293 -13.30 12.20 -4.98
N ASP A 294 -14.34 12.15 -5.83
CA ASP A 294 -15.67 11.72 -5.41
C ASP A 294 -15.66 10.22 -5.08
N ILE A 295 -15.92 9.89 -3.84
CA ILE A 295 -15.97 8.50 -3.34
C ILE A 295 -17.39 8.01 -3.07
N SER A 296 -18.41 8.83 -3.29
CA SER A 296 -19.82 8.54 -3.01
C SER A 296 -20.34 7.28 -3.72
N GLY A 297 -19.81 6.99 -4.91
CA GLY A 297 -20.18 5.79 -5.67
C GLY A 297 -19.57 4.50 -5.13
N TRP A 298 -18.47 4.56 -4.40
CA TRP A 298 -17.84 3.40 -3.78
C TRP A 298 -18.29 3.16 -2.34
N PHE A 299 -18.66 4.25 -1.66
CA PHE A 299 -19.07 4.25 -0.25
C PHE A 299 -20.37 5.05 -0.07
N PRO A 300 -21.51 4.54 -0.62
CA PRO A 300 -22.78 5.26 -0.59
C PRO A 300 -23.28 5.55 0.83
N GLU A 301 -22.85 4.75 1.80
CA GLU A 301 -23.16 4.94 3.23
C GLU A 301 -22.54 6.21 3.83
N LEU A 302 -21.50 6.77 3.19
CA LEU A 302 -20.93 8.07 3.59
C LEU A 302 -21.71 9.26 3.04
N GLY A 303 -22.66 9.04 2.13
CA GLY A 303 -23.41 10.10 1.44
C GLY A 303 -22.55 10.81 0.40
N GLN A 304 -22.68 12.13 0.30
CA GLN A 304 -21.86 12.94 -0.58
C GLN A 304 -20.49 13.16 0.05
N ALA A 305 -19.47 12.48 -0.44
CA ALA A 305 -18.16 12.48 0.18
C ALA A 305 -17.04 12.61 -0.87
N ILE A 306 -16.03 13.39 -0.51
CA ILE A 306 -14.80 13.55 -1.31
C ILE A 306 -13.58 13.18 -0.48
N LEU A 307 -12.60 12.56 -1.14
CA LEU A 307 -11.26 12.33 -0.59
C LEU A 307 -10.35 13.46 -1.07
N VAL A 308 -9.72 14.17 -0.14
CA VAL A 308 -8.74 15.23 -0.42
C VAL A 308 -7.36 14.80 0.04
N CYS A 309 -6.32 15.31 -0.62
CA CYS A 309 -4.94 15.07 -0.22
C CYS A 309 -4.08 16.33 -0.41
N VAL A 310 -3.02 16.44 0.39
CA VAL A 310 -1.94 17.40 0.18
C VAL A 310 -0.62 16.66 0.16
N THR A 311 0.23 17.01 -0.79
CA THR A 311 1.60 16.54 -0.86
C THR A 311 2.56 17.69 -0.56
N GLU A 312 3.84 17.37 -0.38
CA GLU A 312 4.92 18.33 -0.11
C GLU A 312 5.07 19.43 -1.18
N THR A 313 4.50 19.19 -2.37
CA THR A 313 4.55 20.16 -3.49
C THR A 313 3.53 21.29 -3.36
N LYS A 314 2.61 21.22 -2.39
CA LYS A 314 1.60 22.26 -2.16
C LYS A 314 2.10 23.24 -1.12
N THR A 315 1.90 24.53 -1.43
CA THR A 315 2.21 25.64 -0.54
C THR A 315 0.95 26.15 0.14
N ALA A 316 1.12 27.00 1.15
CA ALA A 316 0.00 27.60 1.90
C ALA A 316 -0.78 28.69 1.13
N ALA A 317 -0.38 28.97 -0.11
CA ALA A 317 -1.02 29.99 -0.95
C ALA A 317 -2.27 29.47 -1.63
#